data_b0e4f2e625323e4813c46f92fadbe0d2
#
_entry.id   b0e4f2e625323e4813c46f92fadbe0d2
#
_cell.length_a   1.000
_cell.length_b   1.000
_cell.length_c   1.000
_cell.angle_alpha   90.00
_cell.angle_beta   90.00
_cell.angle_gamma   90.00
#
_symmetry.space_group_name_H-M   'P 1'
#
loop_
_entity.id
_entity.type
_entity.pdbx_description
1 polymer ?
#
loop_
_entity_poly.entity_id
_entity_poly.type
_entity_poly.pdbx_seq_one_letter_code
_entity_poly.pdbx_strand_id
1 'polypeptide(L)'
;ILAEVVGYAANSDGVDMVAPSGEGATRCIKLALAEAKQNGSDTIDYINTHGTSTPAGDIPELLAIERAFGGEKVPPLSSTKSMTGHCLGAAGVHEAIYSILMLQNNFIAPSINITELREEAKKFDIVQTSRETELKTVMSNSFGFGGVNTCLVFRKWE
;
A
#
# COMPACT_ATOMS: atom_id res chain seq x y z
N ILE A 1 8.44 -18.43 -11.74
CA ILE A 1 8.34 -17.00 -11.36
C ILE A 1 7.09 -16.87 -10.52
N LEU A 2 7.18 -16.17 -9.35
CA LEU A 2 6.05 -16.00 -8.45
C LEU A 2 5.21 -14.75 -8.81
N ALA A 3 5.89 -13.68 -9.18
CA ALA A 3 5.28 -12.44 -9.64
C ALA A 3 6.32 -11.62 -10.40
N GLU A 4 5.86 -10.62 -11.13
CA GLU A 4 6.70 -9.65 -11.82
C GLU A 4 6.64 -8.31 -11.08
N VAL A 5 7.78 -7.66 -10.88
CA VAL A 5 7.82 -6.28 -10.38
C VAL A 5 7.64 -5.38 -11.59
N VAL A 6 6.48 -4.76 -11.71
CA VAL A 6 6.13 -3.90 -12.86
C VAL A 6 6.22 -2.42 -12.54
N GLY A 7 6.27 -2.05 -11.26
CA GLY A 7 6.45 -0.67 -10.83
C GLY A 7 7.22 -0.59 -9.53
N TYR A 8 8.12 0.39 -9.48
CA TYR A 8 8.93 0.70 -8.31
C TYR A 8 9.14 2.21 -8.20
N ALA A 9 9.10 2.72 -6.99
CA ALA A 9 9.57 4.07 -6.71
C ALA A 9 10.14 4.16 -5.30
N ALA A 10 11.14 5.01 -5.16
CA ALA A 10 11.67 5.43 -3.87
C ALA A 10 11.98 6.92 -3.91
N ASN A 11 11.67 7.61 -2.82
CA ASN A 11 12.08 9.00 -2.63
C ASN A 11 12.27 9.31 -1.14
N SER A 12 12.77 10.50 -0.87
CA SER A 12 12.79 11.07 0.48
C SER A 12 12.23 12.48 0.42
N ASP A 13 11.34 12.83 1.34
CA ASP A 13 10.84 14.20 1.46
C ASP A 13 11.56 15.00 2.56
N GLY A 14 12.08 14.33 3.58
CA GLY A 14 12.95 14.94 4.61
C GLY A 14 12.33 16.12 5.38
N VAL A 15 11.01 16.26 5.36
CA VAL A 15 10.31 17.40 5.97
C VAL A 15 10.35 17.32 7.49
N ASP A 16 10.16 16.12 8.04
CA ASP A 16 10.21 15.84 9.47
C ASP A 16 10.76 14.44 9.71
N MET A 17 11.35 14.21 10.89
CA MET A 17 11.94 12.93 11.25
C MET A 17 10.88 11.82 11.41
N VAL A 18 9.69 12.14 11.92
CA VAL A 18 8.67 11.16 12.29
C VAL A 18 7.27 11.46 11.71
N ALA A 19 6.99 12.71 11.36
CA ALA A 19 5.70 13.13 10.83
C ALA A 19 5.74 13.22 9.30
N PRO A 20 5.08 12.28 8.57
CA PRO A 20 5.09 12.31 7.12
C PRO A 20 4.31 13.51 6.58
N SER A 21 4.85 14.20 5.57
CA SER A 21 4.15 15.31 4.89
C SER A 21 2.96 14.83 4.06
N GLY A 22 2.94 13.56 3.68
CA GLY A 22 2.00 12.98 2.74
C GLY A 22 2.30 13.35 1.27
N GLU A 23 3.10 14.37 1.01
CA GLU A 23 3.49 14.77 -0.35
C GLU A 23 4.52 13.79 -0.94
N GLY A 24 5.55 13.43 -0.16
CA GLY A 24 6.54 12.45 -0.55
C GLY A 24 5.91 11.11 -0.88
N ALA A 25 5.00 10.63 -0.03
CA ALA A 25 4.23 9.40 -0.26
C ALA A 25 3.38 9.50 -1.54
N THR A 26 2.64 10.60 -1.73
CA THR A 26 1.85 10.85 -2.95
C THR A 26 2.72 10.77 -4.21
N ARG A 27 3.87 11.41 -4.20
CA ARG A 27 4.81 11.42 -5.32
C ARG A 27 5.39 10.04 -5.57
N CYS A 28 5.74 9.31 -4.52
CA CYS A 28 6.26 7.94 -4.61
C CYS A 28 5.24 7.01 -5.27
N ILE A 29 4.00 7.02 -4.79
CA ILE A 29 2.91 6.22 -5.36
C ILE A 29 2.70 6.56 -6.84
N LYS A 30 2.62 7.85 -7.20
CA LYS A 30 2.45 8.28 -8.61
C LYS A 30 3.55 7.78 -9.52
N LEU A 31 4.79 7.80 -9.07
CA LEU A 31 5.93 7.30 -9.85
C LEU A 31 5.85 5.79 -10.06
N ALA A 32 5.53 5.01 -9.01
CA ALA A 32 5.35 3.57 -9.12
C ALA A 32 4.19 3.19 -10.05
N LEU A 33 3.05 3.92 -9.95
CA LEU A 33 1.90 3.73 -10.85
C LEU A 33 2.26 4.06 -12.32
N ALA A 34 3.01 5.14 -12.54
CA ALA A 34 3.43 5.53 -13.89
C ALA A 34 4.35 4.47 -14.53
N GLU A 35 5.28 3.90 -13.75
CA GLU A 35 6.15 2.82 -14.21
C GLU A 35 5.34 1.53 -14.47
N ALA A 36 4.44 1.16 -13.57
CA ALA A 36 3.56 0.01 -13.75
C ALA A 36 2.73 0.13 -15.04
N LYS A 37 2.20 1.31 -15.33
CA LYS A 37 1.48 1.59 -16.57
C LYS A 37 2.35 1.43 -17.80
N GLN A 38 3.60 1.93 -17.78
CA GLN A 38 4.55 1.73 -18.89
C GLN A 38 4.86 0.25 -19.12
N ASN A 39 4.80 -0.57 -18.07
CA ASN A 39 5.00 -2.01 -18.11
C ASN A 39 3.68 -2.81 -18.32
N GLY A 40 2.61 -2.14 -18.77
CA GLY A 40 1.35 -2.77 -19.16
C GLY A 40 0.42 -3.13 -17.99
N SER A 41 0.55 -2.45 -16.85
CA SER A 41 -0.36 -2.60 -15.71
C SER A 41 -1.07 -1.28 -15.41
N ASP A 42 -2.26 -1.11 -15.98
CA ASP A 42 -3.05 0.12 -15.89
C ASP A 42 -3.90 0.21 -14.61
N THR A 43 -4.12 -0.90 -13.94
CA THR A 43 -5.00 -0.98 -12.76
C THR A 43 -4.29 -1.65 -11.59
N ILE A 44 -4.68 -1.26 -10.39
CA ILE A 44 -4.27 -1.90 -9.13
C ILE A 44 -5.53 -2.50 -8.50
N ASP A 45 -5.46 -3.78 -8.12
CA ASP A 45 -6.59 -4.51 -7.54
C ASP A 45 -6.59 -4.47 -6.00
N TYR A 46 -5.42 -4.23 -5.40
CA TYR A 46 -5.25 -4.20 -3.95
C TYR A 46 -4.00 -3.40 -3.54
N ILE A 47 -4.08 -2.74 -2.38
CA ILE A 47 -2.95 -2.04 -1.76
C ILE A 47 -2.68 -2.62 -0.36
N ASN A 48 -1.47 -3.14 -0.13
CA ASN A 48 -0.95 -3.38 1.21
C ASN A 48 -0.32 -2.07 1.70
N THR A 49 -0.99 -1.43 2.65
CA THR A 49 -0.58 -0.13 3.16
C THR A 49 0.54 -0.26 4.18
N HIS A 50 1.32 0.81 4.36
CA HIS A 50 2.25 0.89 5.49
C HIS A 50 1.52 0.81 6.82
N GLY A 51 0.40 1.50 7.00
CA GLY A 51 -0.62 1.37 8.03
C GLY A 51 -0.12 0.92 9.39
N THR A 52 0.52 1.82 10.15
CA THR A 52 1.17 1.52 11.43
C THR A 52 0.26 1.66 12.63
N SER A 53 -1.01 2.00 12.42
CA SER A 53 -2.00 2.29 13.48
C SER A 53 -1.57 3.46 14.37
N THR A 54 -1.06 4.51 13.76
CA THR A 54 -0.64 5.72 14.45
C THR A 54 -1.44 6.94 13.97
N PRO A 55 -1.72 7.92 14.89
CA PRO A 55 -2.42 9.14 14.48
C PRO A 55 -1.69 9.95 13.41
N ALA A 56 -0.36 9.89 13.38
CA ALA A 56 0.47 10.62 12.44
C ALA A 56 0.64 9.88 11.09
N GLY A 57 0.38 8.57 11.03
CA GLY A 57 0.66 7.74 9.85
C GLY A 57 -0.57 7.45 9.01
N ASP A 58 -1.61 6.88 9.60
CA ASP A 58 -2.70 6.24 8.85
C ASP A 58 -3.49 7.20 7.96
N ILE A 59 -3.96 8.32 8.50
CA ILE A 59 -4.76 9.27 7.72
C ILE A 59 -3.93 9.99 6.65
N PRO A 60 -2.71 10.49 6.94
CA PRO A 60 -1.82 11.01 5.90
C PRO A 60 -1.54 10.01 4.77
N GLU A 61 -1.36 8.72 5.06
CA GLU A 61 -1.18 7.68 4.03
C GLU A 61 -2.44 7.53 3.16
N LEU A 62 -3.62 7.39 3.77
CA LEU A 62 -4.89 7.26 3.03
C LEU A 62 -5.13 8.46 2.11
N LEU A 63 -4.87 9.68 2.58
CA LEU A 63 -4.98 10.89 1.78
C LEU A 63 -3.90 10.97 0.69
N ALA A 64 -2.70 10.44 0.93
CA ALA A 64 -1.66 10.36 -0.08
C ALA A 64 -2.03 9.39 -1.20
N ILE A 65 -2.60 8.23 -0.86
CA ILE A 65 -3.13 7.26 -1.81
C ILE A 65 -4.24 7.91 -2.65
N GLU A 66 -5.24 8.54 -2.03
CA GLU A 66 -6.34 9.22 -2.74
C GLU A 66 -5.83 10.26 -3.74
N ARG A 67 -4.88 11.11 -3.32
CA ARG A 67 -4.27 12.12 -4.21
C ARG A 67 -3.48 11.47 -5.35
N ALA A 68 -2.84 10.34 -5.10
CA ALA A 68 -2.07 9.64 -6.12
C ALA A 68 -2.97 9.03 -7.20
N PHE A 69 -4.13 8.51 -6.82
CA PHE A 69 -5.13 7.98 -7.75
C PHE A 69 -5.92 9.09 -8.48
N GLY A 70 -5.78 10.37 -8.10
CA GLY A 70 -6.23 11.51 -8.90
C GLY A 70 -7.73 11.60 -9.15
N GLY A 71 -8.57 11.05 -8.27
CA GLY A 71 -10.02 10.98 -8.41
C GLY A 71 -10.53 9.66 -9.01
N GLU A 72 -9.64 8.77 -9.44
CA GLU A 72 -10.01 7.39 -9.73
C GLU A 72 -10.37 6.64 -8.44
N LYS A 73 -11.12 5.57 -8.56
CA LYS A 73 -11.50 4.75 -7.41
C LYS A 73 -10.25 4.12 -6.79
N VAL A 74 -10.01 4.42 -5.51
CA VAL A 74 -8.98 3.72 -4.74
C VAL A 74 -9.37 2.26 -4.58
N PRO A 75 -8.47 1.30 -4.91
CA PRO A 75 -8.76 -0.12 -4.75
C PRO A 75 -8.91 -0.50 -3.28
N PRO A 76 -9.42 -1.72 -2.98
CA PRO A 76 -9.42 -2.28 -1.64
C PRO A 76 -8.03 -2.21 -1.02
N LEU A 77 -7.95 -1.92 0.26
CA LEU A 77 -6.68 -1.80 0.98
C LEU A 77 -6.75 -2.42 2.37
N SER A 78 -5.60 -2.88 2.85
CA SER A 78 -5.44 -3.32 4.24
C SER A 78 -4.00 -3.17 4.71
N SER A 79 -3.78 -3.23 6.03
CA SER A 79 -2.45 -3.33 6.61
C SER A 79 -2.27 -4.70 7.27
N THR A 80 -1.34 -5.48 6.76
CA THR A 80 -0.97 -6.78 7.36
C THR A 80 -0.27 -6.63 8.71
N LYS A 81 0.20 -5.42 9.06
CA LYS A 81 0.77 -5.12 10.38
C LYS A 81 -0.22 -5.32 11.52
N SER A 82 -1.52 -5.25 11.25
CA SER A 82 -2.55 -5.55 12.23
C SER A 82 -2.47 -7.00 12.77
N MET A 83 -1.89 -7.92 12.00
CA MET A 83 -1.69 -9.32 12.36
C MET A 83 -0.25 -9.63 12.79
N THR A 84 0.74 -9.01 12.14
CA THR A 84 2.15 -9.38 12.29
C THR A 84 2.96 -8.45 13.18
N GLY A 85 2.43 -7.27 13.49
CA GLY A 85 3.19 -6.18 14.07
C GLY A 85 4.11 -5.50 13.05
N HIS A 86 4.87 -4.54 13.50
CA HIS A 86 5.81 -3.78 12.67
C HIS A 86 7.24 -4.31 12.82
N CYS A 87 7.72 -5.01 11.82
CA CYS A 87 9.05 -5.65 11.81
C CYS A 87 10.18 -4.67 11.38
N LEU A 88 9.96 -3.35 11.51
CA LEU A 88 10.94 -2.30 11.22
C LEU A 88 11.58 -2.47 9.82
N GLY A 89 12.91 -2.64 9.76
CA GLY A 89 13.64 -2.78 8.50
C GLY A 89 13.26 -4.01 7.65
N ALA A 90 12.60 -5.02 8.23
CA ALA A 90 12.10 -6.19 7.52
C ALA A 90 10.64 -6.05 7.05
N ALA A 91 9.92 -5.00 7.48
CA ALA A 91 8.48 -4.85 7.21
C ALA A 91 8.15 -4.85 5.72
N GLY A 92 8.89 -4.10 4.91
CA GLY A 92 8.65 -4.01 3.48
C GLY A 92 8.84 -5.34 2.74
N VAL A 93 9.82 -6.16 3.15
CA VAL A 93 10.02 -7.51 2.58
C VAL A 93 8.88 -8.45 2.98
N HIS A 94 8.45 -8.42 4.25
CA HIS A 94 7.30 -9.22 4.69
C HIS A 94 6.04 -8.86 3.92
N GLU A 95 5.76 -7.57 3.76
CA GLU A 95 4.58 -7.07 3.05
C GLU A 95 4.62 -7.39 1.55
N ALA A 96 5.80 -7.34 0.94
CA ALA A 96 6.00 -7.81 -0.43
C ALA A 96 5.66 -9.31 -0.56
N ILE A 97 6.15 -10.15 0.35
CA ILE A 97 5.85 -11.59 0.36
C ILE A 97 4.35 -11.83 0.54
N TYR A 98 3.71 -11.15 1.51
CA TYR A 98 2.26 -11.30 1.75
C TYR A 98 1.45 -10.84 0.55
N SER A 99 1.85 -9.74 -0.10
CA SER A 99 1.18 -9.24 -1.31
C SER A 99 1.28 -10.23 -2.46
N ILE A 100 2.45 -10.87 -2.65
CA ILE A 100 2.63 -11.92 -3.67
C ILE A 100 1.80 -13.16 -3.32
N LEU A 101 1.73 -13.57 -2.06
CA LEU A 101 0.90 -14.70 -1.64
C LEU A 101 -0.59 -14.42 -1.87
N MET A 102 -1.07 -13.22 -1.56
CA MET A 102 -2.43 -12.79 -1.86
C MET A 102 -2.73 -12.80 -3.35
N LEU A 103 -1.80 -12.27 -4.16
CA LEU A 103 -1.88 -12.24 -5.60
C LEU A 103 -2.00 -13.66 -6.21
N GLN A 104 -1.19 -14.59 -5.73
CA GLN A 104 -1.18 -15.98 -6.24
C GLN A 104 -2.44 -16.76 -5.86
N ASN A 105 -2.98 -16.51 -4.67
CA ASN A 105 -4.10 -17.27 -4.11
C ASN A 105 -5.45 -16.55 -4.25
N ASN A 106 -5.49 -15.39 -4.90
CA ASN A 106 -6.71 -14.63 -5.16
C ASN A 106 -7.53 -14.32 -3.91
N PHE A 107 -6.88 -13.77 -2.89
CA PHE A 107 -7.55 -13.28 -1.69
C PHE A 107 -6.87 -12.01 -1.15
N ILE A 108 -7.58 -11.26 -0.31
CA ILE A 108 -7.05 -10.11 0.43
C ILE A 108 -7.09 -10.45 1.92
N ALA A 109 -5.93 -10.39 2.57
CA ALA A 109 -5.82 -10.49 4.02
C ALA A 109 -6.35 -9.20 4.69
N PRO A 110 -7.09 -9.30 5.81
CA PRO A 110 -7.75 -8.16 6.41
C PRO A 110 -6.81 -7.31 7.27
N SER A 111 -7.21 -6.06 7.52
CA SER A 111 -6.83 -5.33 8.72
C SER A 111 -7.73 -5.80 9.87
N ILE A 112 -7.17 -6.46 10.86
CA ILE A 112 -7.91 -6.91 12.04
C ILE A 112 -7.78 -5.91 13.20
N ASN A 113 -8.53 -6.13 14.29
CA ASN A 113 -8.50 -5.31 15.51
C ASN A 113 -8.98 -3.85 15.32
N ILE A 114 -9.75 -3.59 14.25
CA ILE A 114 -10.39 -2.28 14.06
C ILE A 114 -11.70 -2.29 14.85
N THR A 115 -11.78 -1.47 15.89
CA THR A 115 -13.00 -1.29 16.69
C THR A 115 -13.89 -0.19 16.11
N GLU A 116 -13.25 0.88 15.58
CA GLU A 116 -13.94 2.00 14.98
C GLU A 116 -13.05 2.65 13.93
N LEU A 117 -13.60 2.92 12.75
CA LEU A 117 -12.94 3.69 11.72
C LEU A 117 -13.10 5.19 11.95
N ARG A 118 -12.03 5.95 11.80
CA ARG A 118 -12.10 7.41 11.74
C ARG A 118 -12.94 7.86 10.56
N GLU A 119 -13.61 9.00 10.66
CA GLU A 119 -14.49 9.53 9.61
C GLU A 119 -13.78 9.64 8.25
N GLU A 120 -12.53 10.11 8.24
CA GLU A 120 -11.73 10.26 7.03
C GLU A 120 -11.44 8.92 6.34
N ALA A 121 -11.44 7.83 7.11
CA ALA A 121 -11.15 6.48 6.62
C ALA A 121 -12.39 5.77 6.06
N LYS A 122 -13.61 6.17 6.45
CA LYS A 122 -14.86 5.50 6.10
C LYS A 122 -15.16 5.49 4.58
N LYS A 123 -14.59 6.41 3.83
CA LYS A 123 -14.76 6.48 2.38
C LYS A 123 -13.93 5.46 1.60
N PHE A 124 -12.95 4.81 2.25
CA PHE A 124 -12.08 3.80 1.64
C PHE A 124 -12.61 2.39 1.89
N ASP A 125 -12.37 1.50 0.94
CA ASP A 125 -12.66 0.07 1.10
C ASP A 125 -11.54 -0.60 1.92
N ILE A 126 -11.55 -0.37 3.24
CA ILE A 126 -10.63 -1.02 4.17
C ILE A 126 -11.15 -2.42 4.46
N VAL A 127 -10.43 -3.43 4.00
CA VAL A 127 -10.80 -4.84 4.14
C VAL A 127 -10.61 -5.27 5.58
N GLN A 128 -11.71 -5.58 6.30
CA GLN A 128 -11.70 -5.98 7.70
C GLN A 128 -11.96 -7.47 7.92
N THR A 129 -12.37 -8.17 6.88
CA THR A 129 -12.53 -9.64 6.85
C THR A 129 -11.87 -10.18 5.60
N SER A 130 -11.29 -11.38 5.66
CA SER A 130 -10.67 -11.98 4.47
C SER A 130 -11.63 -11.99 3.31
N ARG A 131 -11.17 -11.57 2.14
CA ARG A 131 -11.98 -11.43 0.92
C ARG A 131 -11.38 -12.24 -0.20
N GLU A 132 -12.11 -13.23 -0.70
CA GLU A 132 -11.76 -13.90 -1.95
C GLU A 132 -12.07 -12.97 -3.13
N THR A 133 -11.09 -12.73 -3.98
CA THR A 133 -11.23 -11.91 -5.18
C THR A 133 -10.07 -12.17 -6.13
N GLU A 134 -10.34 -12.14 -7.43
CA GLU A 134 -9.26 -12.23 -8.42
C GLU A 134 -8.33 -11.01 -8.30
N LEU A 135 -7.03 -11.27 -8.24
CA LEU A 135 -6.00 -10.25 -8.19
C LEU A 135 -5.04 -10.46 -9.37
N LYS A 136 -4.77 -9.39 -10.11
CA LYS A 136 -3.82 -9.35 -11.24
C LYS A 136 -2.63 -8.46 -10.94
N THR A 137 -2.88 -7.34 -10.26
CA THR A 137 -1.83 -6.36 -9.91
C THR A 137 -2.07 -5.83 -8.50
N VAL A 138 -1.04 -5.87 -7.67
CA VAL A 138 -1.10 -5.41 -6.28
C VAL A 138 0.04 -4.46 -5.97
N MET A 139 -0.19 -3.52 -5.05
CA MET A 139 0.79 -2.54 -4.60
C MET A 139 1.13 -2.75 -3.13
N SER A 140 2.37 -2.51 -2.76
CA SER A 140 2.84 -2.47 -1.37
C SER A 140 3.56 -1.15 -1.09
N ASN A 141 3.13 -0.45 -0.04
CA ASN A 141 3.69 0.82 0.39
C ASN A 141 4.54 0.65 1.66
N SER A 142 5.67 1.33 1.72
CA SER A 142 6.49 1.42 2.94
C SER A 142 6.99 2.85 3.11
N PHE A 143 6.62 3.48 4.23
CA PHE A 143 6.94 4.86 4.56
C PHE A 143 7.68 4.92 5.89
N GLY A 144 8.98 5.21 5.82
CA GLY A 144 9.88 5.17 6.96
C GLY A 144 10.16 6.54 7.57
N PHE A 145 10.70 6.51 8.79
CA PHE A 145 11.23 7.70 9.45
C PHE A 145 12.32 8.37 8.61
N GLY A 146 12.48 9.68 8.77
CA GLY A 146 13.37 10.49 7.92
C GLY A 146 12.79 10.82 6.55
N GLY A 147 11.49 10.54 6.34
CA GLY A 147 10.78 10.84 5.10
C GLY A 147 11.07 9.89 3.94
N VAL A 148 11.62 8.70 4.22
CA VAL A 148 11.87 7.68 3.20
C VAL A 148 10.55 7.02 2.80
N ASN A 149 10.21 7.10 1.51
CA ASN A 149 9.01 6.48 0.95
C ASN A 149 9.40 5.49 -0.15
N THR A 150 8.79 4.31 -0.14
CA THR A 150 8.96 3.29 -1.18
C THR A 150 7.62 2.67 -1.55
N CYS A 151 7.45 2.36 -2.83
CA CYS A 151 6.30 1.64 -3.36
C CYS A 151 6.77 0.55 -4.32
N LEU A 152 6.15 -0.61 -4.23
CA LEU A 152 6.33 -1.75 -5.15
C LEU A 152 4.99 -2.10 -5.77
N VAL A 153 5.00 -2.41 -7.07
CA VAL A 153 3.83 -2.94 -7.78
C VAL A 153 4.18 -4.30 -8.35
N PHE A 154 3.40 -5.30 -7.98
CA PHE A 154 3.56 -6.67 -8.44
C PHE A 154 2.41 -7.06 -9.36
N ARG A 155 2.74 -7.71 -10.48
CA ARG A 155 1.78 -8.33 -11.38
C ARG A 155 1.89 -9.85 -11.31
N LYS A 156 0.76 -10.54 -11.43
CA LYS A 156 0.71 -11.99 -11.55
C LYS A 156 1.48 -12.42 -12.80
N TRP A 157 2.36 -13.39 -12.64
CA TRP A 157 3.04 -14.01 -13.77
C TRP A 157 2.08 -15.01 -14.43
N GLU A 158 1.88 -14.88 -15.74
CA GLU A 158 1.09 -15.81 -16.59
C GLU A 158 1.98 -16.89 -17.20
#